data_ff8f36b231f60566c5decc8ab0ca25b5
#
_entry.id   ff8f36b231f60566c5decc8ab0ca25b5
#
_cell.length_a   1.000
_cell.length_b   1.000
_cell.length_c   1.000
_cell.angle_alpha   90.00
_cell.angle_beta   90.00
_cell.angle_gamma   90.00
#
_symmetry.space_group_name_H-M   'P 1'
#
loop_
_entity.id
_entity.type
_entity.pdbx_description
1 polymer ?
#
loop_
_entity_poly.entity_id
_entity_poly.type
_entity_poly.pdbx_seq_one_letter_code
_entity_poly.pdbx_strand_id
1 'polypeptide(L)'
;MNHIKQKGLSLIELMIAMLLGILIIASVTQVFLSSNNSNRLNFQLGLMQEAARIAVSSISSDVRVAGYTGCNRETSIGNALLQNSASHEWLTAEQPIQGLNLSDTRSKMDAQATSESLLIFKVNPDIVFSVTHHDTSTSTLTLDRNIGSTLSVGHAAAITRQDCSQVALIALSSISGSTVTHTTSGGGDFSNCVNQLKGSFRCYDGSTPTGALSFNPGYLKPLESVSYFVKPDNGLPTLFRKEAGNPTALAIVDGIEDIRIHYGLDTDNDGVANRYISAGDRSFRHADWLQATSIRIHLLTRSETEILPAPAPSPAPPRTYLFDGVQVAQSDRFLRKEYVMTMALRNRGES
;
A
#
# COMPACT_ATOMS: atom_id res chain seq x y z
N MET A 1 12.57 -72.95 -48.87
CA MET A 1 11.78 -71.71 -48.61
C MET A 1 10.51 -72.15 -47.89
N ASN A 2 10.45 -71.93 -46.55
CA ASN A 2 9.27 -72.27 -45.75
C ASN A 2 8.26 -71.11 -45.90
N HIS A 3 7.16 -71.38 -46.62
CA HIS A 3 6.03 -70.46 -46.67
C HIS A 3 5.29 -70.48 -45.31
N ILE A 4 5.45 -69.40 -44.54
CA ILE A 4 4.64 -69.15 -43.33
C ILE A 4 3.20 -68.91 -43.81
N LYS A 5 2.30 -69.87 -43.54
CA LYS A 5 0.87 -69.73 -43.81
C LYS A 5 0.32 -68.63 -42.89
N GLN A 6 -0.06 -67.48 -43.46
CA GLN A 6 -0.81 -66.45 -42.73
C GLN A 6 -2.16 -67.01 -42.31
N LYS A 7 -2.37 -67.10 -40.99
CA LYS A 7 -3.72 -67.39 -40.41
C LYS A 7 -4.51 -66.08 -40.37
N GLY A 8 -5.72 -66.10 -40.93
CA GLY A 8 -6.65 -64.96 -40.88
C GLY A 8 -7.09 -64.73 -39.41
N LEU A 9 -7.15 -63.47 -39.02
CA LEU A 9 -7.72 -63.03 -37.73
C LEU A 9 -9.21 -63.39 -37.64
N SER A 10 -9.63 -63.93 -36.51
CA SER A 10 -11.04 -64.13 -36.24
C SER A 10 -11.74 -62.78 -35.97
N LEU A 11 -13.04 -62.69 -36.25
CA LEU A 11 -13.85 -61.49 -36.05
C LEU A 11 -13.86 -61.11 -34.55
N ILE A 12 -13.84 -62.06 -33.66
CA ILE A 12 -13.80 -61.89 -32.20
C ILE A 12 -12.45 -61.31 -31.74
N GLU A 13 -11.35 -61.76 -32.35
CA GLU A 13 -10.01 -61.27 -32.07
C GLU A 13 -9.86 -59.75 -32.45
N LEU A 14 -10.47 -59.35 -33.60
CA LEU A 14 -10.54 -57.97 -34.02
C LEU A 14 -11.39 -57.14 -33.06
N MET A 15 -12.55 -57.65 -32.61
CA MET A 15 -13.41 -56.95 -31.63
C MET A 15 -12.71 -56.73 -30.28
N ILE A 16 -11.99 -57.73 -29.79
CA ILE A 16 -11.23 -57.63 -28.53
C ILE A 16 -10.08 -56.60 -28.68
N ALA A 17 -9.37 -56.67 -29.80
CA ALA A 17 -8.28 -55.72 -30.07
C ALA A 17 -8.77 -54.27 -30.17
N MET A 18 -9.93 -54.01 -30.80
CA MET A 18 -10.56 -52.70 -30.85
C MET A 18 -11.00 -52.21 -29.47
N LEU A 19 -11.62 -53.09 -28.64
CA LEU A 19 -12.04 -52.76 -27.28
C LEU A 19 -10.84 -52.38 -26.41
N LEU A 20 -9.77 -53.15 -26.44
CA LEU A 20 -8.56 -52.85 -25.71
C LEU A 20 -7.90 -51.56 -26.20
N GLY A 21 -7.89 -51.32 -27.53
CA GLY A 21 -7.37 -50.08 -28.13
C GLY A 21 -8.14 -48.84 -27.65
N ILE A 22 -9.47 -48.91 -27.58
CA ILE A 22 -10.31 -47.82 -27.08
C ILE A 22 -10.02 -47.55 -25.60
N LEU A 23 -9.92 -48.59 -24.77
CA LEU A 23 -9.59 -48.43 -23.35
C LEU A 23 -8.22 -47.78 -23.11
N ILE A 24 -7.21 -48.15 -23.89
CA ILE A 24 -5.88 -47.55 -23.83
C ILE A 24 -5.93 -46.08 -24.23
N ILE A 25 -6.58 -45.76 -25.36
CA ILE A 25 -6.71 -44.37 -25.83
C ILE A 25 -7.45 -43.51 -24.79
N ALA A 26 -8.56 -44.02 -24.23
CA ALA A 26 -9.31 -43.32 -23.20
C ALA A 26 -8.44 -43.03 -21.98
N SER A 27 -7.65 -43.99 -21.51
CA SER A 27 -6.75 -43.85 -20.37
C SER A 27 -5.65 -42.81 -20.64
N VAL A 28 -5.01 -42.86 -21.81
CA VAL A 28 -3.96 -41.92 -22.21
C VAL A 28 -4.53 -40.48 -22.31
N THR A 29 -5.74 -40.35 -22.90
CA THR A 29 -6.41 -39.06 -23.02
C THR A 29 -6.72 -38.45 -21.64
N GLN A 30 -7.20 -39.29 -20.69
CA GLN A 30 -7.47 -38.85 -19.34
C GLN A 30 -6.20 -38.36 -18.62
N VAL A 31 -5.09 -39.10 -18.73
CA VAL A 31 -3.78 -38.67 -18.17
C VAL A 31 -3.31 -37.37 -18.81
N PHE A 32 -3.42 -37.22 -20.12
CA PHE A 32 -3.05 -36.01 -20.83
C PHE A 32 -3.87 -34.80 -20.39
N LEU A 33 -5.19 -34.93 -20.26
CA LEU A 33 -6.06 -33.85 -19.80
C LEU A 33 -5.76 -33.47 -18.34
N SER A 34 -5.52 -34.46 -17.48
CA SER A 34 -5.16 -34.22 -16.08
C SER A 34 -3.81 -33.49 -15.96
N SER A 35 -2.81 -33.94 -16.75
CA SER A 35 -1.49 -33.28 -16.78
C SER A 35 -1.58 -31.82 -17.27
N ASN A 36 -2.35 -31.58 -18.33
CA ASN A 36 -2.56 -30.23 -18.87
C ASN A 36 -3.25 -29.31 -17.85
N ASN A 37 -4.30 -29.80 -17.16
CA ASN A 37 -4.97 -29.05 -16.11
C ASN A 37 -4.01 -28.74 -14.93
N SER A 38 -3.19 -29.70 -14.53
CA SER A 38 -2.18 -29.50 -13.47
C SER A 38 -1.15 -28.44 -13.88
N ASN A 39 -0.68 -28.46 -15.12
CA ASN A 39 0.26 -27.48 -15.63
C ASN A 39 -0.34 -26.06 -15.64
N ARG A 40 -1.59 -25.92 -16.09
CA ARG A 40 -2.30 -24.63 -16.07
C ARG A 40 -2.50 -24.11 -14.64
N LEU A 41 -2.86 -25.00 -13.71
CA LEU A 41 -3.01 -24.66 -12.29
C LEU A 41 -1.68 -24.17 -11.69
N ASN A 42 -0.59 -24.92 -11.94
CA ASN A 42 0.74 -24.56 -11.43
C ASN A 42 1.22 -23.22 -12.01
N PHE A 43 0.97 -22.97 -13.30
CA PHE A 43 1.31 -21.70 -13.93
C PHE A 43 0.57 -20.53 -13.28
N GLN A 44 -0.76 -20.63 -13.07
CA GLN A 44 -1.55 -19.60 -12.43
C GLN A 44 -1.15 -19.39 -10.95
N LEU A 45 -0.84 -20.47 -10.23
CA LEU A 45 -0.30 -20.36 -8.86
C LEU A 45 1.04 -19.61 -8.85
N GLY A 46 1.90 -19.84 -9.83
CA GLY A 46 3.16 -19.12 -9.98
C GLY A 46 2.94 -17.61 -10.18
N LEU A 47 2.02 -17.22 -11.06
CA LEU A 47 1.65 -15.81 -11.28
C LEU A 47 1.08 -15.16 -10.00
N MET A 48 0.19 -15.85 -9.30
CA MET A 48 -0.39 -15.36 -8.05
C MET A 48 0.66 -15.17 -6.95
N GLN A 49 1.65 -16.08 -6.84
CA GLN A 49 2.76 -15.96 -5.90
C GLN A 49 3.66 -14.77 -6.24
N GLU A 50 3.95 -14.58 -7.53
CA GLU A 50 4.74 -13.44 -8.00
C GLU A 50 4.02 -12.12 -7.75
N ALA A 51 2.71 -12.04 -8.04
CA ALA A 51 1.87 -10.87 -7.76
C ALA A 51 1.91 -10.51 -6.26
N ALA A 52 1.72 -11.51 -5.38
CA ALA A 52 1.81 -11.31 -3.94
C ALA A 52 3.19 -10.80 -3.52
N ARG A 53 4.28 -11.36 -4.08
CA ARG A 53 5.66 -10.96 -3.77
C ARG A 53 5.93 -9.50 -4.17
N ILE A 54 5.48 -9.08 -5.36
CA ILE A 54 5.64 -7.71 -5.84
C ILE A 54 4.84 -6.74 -4.96
N ALA A 55 3.56 -7.06 -4.67
CA ALA A 55 2.71 -6.26 -3.80
C ALA A 55 3.34 -6.05 -2.42
N VAL A 56 3.78 -7.16 -1.80
CA VAL A 56 4.46 -7.16 -0.51
C VAL A 56 5.74 -6.33 -0.53
N SER A 57 6.58 -6.49 -1.55
CA SER A 57 7.84 -5.75 -1.68
C SER A 57 7.59 -4.24 -1.80
N SER A 58 6.61 -3.84 -2.63
CA SER A 58 6.25 -2.44 -2.81
C SER A 58 5.73 -1.81 -1.52
N ILE A 59 4.75 -2.44 -0.87
CA ILE A 59 4.16 -1.92 0.37
C ILE A 59 5.20 -1.90 1.49
N SER A 60 6.00 -2.95 1.66
CA SER A 60 6.99 -3.02 2.74
C SER A 60 8.09 -1.99 2.62
N SER A 61 8.47 -1.60 1.41
CA SER A 61 9.47 -0.55 1.18
C SER A 61 9.00 0.79 1.73
N ASP A 62 7.74 1.15 1.49
CA ASP A 62 7.14 2.40 1.97
C ASP A 62 6.82 2.33 3.48
N VAL A 63 6.32 1.19 3.98
CA VAL A 63 6.02 1.00 5.41
C VAL A 63 7.27 1.12 6.29
N ARG A 64 8.42 0.64 5.82
CA ARG A 64 9.70 0.73 6.57
C ARG A 64 10.15 2.15 6.87
N VAL A 65 9.80 3.08 5.99
CA VAL A 65 10.14 4.51 6.13
C VAL A 65 8.97 5.36 6.60
N ALA A 66 7.83 4.72 6.89
CA ALA A 66 6.66 5.40 7.44
C ALA A 66 7.03 6.16 8.73
N GLY A 67 6.58 7.40 8.86
CA GLY A 67 6.86 8.27 10.00
C GLY A 67 8.29 8.77 10.09
N TYR A 68 9.15 8.46 9.13
CA TYR A 68 10.49 9.08 9.09
C TYR A 68 10.36 10.57 8.75
N THR A 69 10.86 11.43 9.64
CA THR A 69 10.82 12.89 9.52
C THR A 69 12.19 13.49 9.17
N GLY A 70 13.18 12.65 8.93
CA GLY A 70 14.56 13.10 8.66
C GLY A 70 15.46 13.07 9.89
N CYS A 71 14.93 12.79 11.08
CA CYS A 71 15.65 12.68 12.35
C CYS A 71 15.18 11.43 13.13
N ASN A 72 15.86 11.14 14.24
CA ASN A 72 15.50 10.05 15.16
C ASN A 72 14.27 10.43 16.03
N ARG A 73 13.77 9.49 16.83
CA ARG A 73 12.50 9.58 17.56
C ARG A 73 12.43 10.65 18.65
N GLU A 74 13.54 10.97 19.29
CA GLU A 74 13.60 11.92 20.43
C GLU A 74 13.53 13.39 20.01
N THR A 75 13.27 13.65 18.75
CA THR A 75 13.25 15.00 18.19
C THR A 75 11.92 15.67 18.46
N SER A 76 11.96 16.91 18.95
CA SER A 76 10.77 17.76 19.06
C SER A 76 10.18 18.04 17.66
N ILE A 77 8.89 17.78 17.46
CA ILE A 77 8.21 17.97 16.18
C ILE A 77 7.14 19.05 16.29
N GLY A 78 7.31 20.12 15.51
CA GLY A 78 6.30 21.15 15.29
C GLY A 78 5.55 20.88 14.00
N ASN A 79 4.22 20.79 14.03
CA ASN A 79 3.41 20.64 12.84
C ASN A 79 2.61 21.91 12.57
N ALA A 80 3.07 22.70 11.59
CA ALA A 80 2.42 23.93 11.17
C ALA A 80 1.39 23.72 10.04
N LEU A 81 1.24 22.49 9.53
CA LEU A 81 0.39 22.21 8.37
C LEU A 81 -1.09 22.36 8.70
N LEU A 82 -1.78 23.09 7.84
CA LEU A 82 -3.24 23.11 7.70
C LEU A 82 -3.62 22.58 6.32
N GLN A 83 -4.64 21.75 6.26
CA GLN A 83 -5.22 21.28 5.01
C GLN A 83 -6.19 22.29 4.45
N ASN A 84 -5.99 22.68 3.20
CA ASN A 84 -6.86 23.65 2.52
C ASN A 84 -7.99 23.00 1.71
N SER A 85 -7.92 21.70 1.48
CA SER A 85 -8.86 20.98 0.62
C SER A 85 -9.29 19.66 1.23
N ALA A 86 -10.61 19.38 1.20
CA ALA A 86 -11.17 18.10 1.63
C ALA A 86 -10.66 16.89 0.80
N SER A 87 -10.16 17.14 -0.42
CA SER A 87 -9.55 16.10 -1.27
C SER A 87 -8.21 15.61 -0.75
N HIS A 88 -7.62 16.26 0.25
CA HIS A 88 -6.33 15.95 0.83
C HIS A 88 -6.39 15.61 2.32
N GLU A 89 -7.58 15.30 2.87
CA GLU A 89 -7.75 14.85 4.27
C GLU A 89 -6.88 13.64 4.65
N TRP A 90 -6.34 12.94 3.66
CA TRP A 90 -5.46 11.79 3.84
C TRP A 90 -3.98 12.16 4.01
N LEU A 91 -3.62 13.43 3.95
CA LEU A 91 -2.26 13.93 4.16
C LEU A 91 -2.01 14.36 5.62
N THR A 92 -2.55 13.66 6.60
CA THR A 92 -2.28 13.96 8.00
C THR A 92 -0.85 13.57 8.37
N ALA A 93 0.00 14.57 8.53
CA ALA A 93 1.42 14.43 8.92
C ALA A 93 1.63 13.85 10.33
N GLU A 94 0.57 13.50 11.01
CA GLU A 94 0.57 13.13 12.44
C GLU A 94 0.66 11.64 12.65
N GLN A 95 0.24 10.89 11.64
CA GLN A 95 0.15 9.46 11.72
C GLN A 95 1.00 8.89 10.61
N PRO A 96 2.05 8.15 10.92
CA PRO A 96 2.91 7.57 9.93
C PRO A 96 2.16 6.58 9.01
N ILE A 97 1.07 6.03 9.51
CA ILE A 97 0.20 5.09 8.81
C ILE A 97 -1.24 5.35 9.20
N GLN A 98 -2.11 5.34 8.20
CA GLN A 98 -3.55 5.41 8.37
C GLN A 98 -4.22 4.42 7.41
N GLY A 99 -5.31 3.79 7.83
CA GLY A 99 -6.17 3.00 6.96
C GLY A 99 -7.46 3.73 6.64
N LEU A 100 -7.95 3.56 5.45
CA LEU A 100 -9.30 3.96 5.07
C LEU A 100 -10.11 2.72 4.73
N ASN A 101 -11.33 2.65 5.26
CA ASN A 101 -12.29 1.64 4.84
C ASN A 101 -12.68 1.84 3.35
N LEU A 102 -13.38 0.88 2.76
CA LEU A 102 -13.76 0.93 1.35
C LEU A 102 -14.55 2.18 0.98
N SER A 103 -15.47 2.64 1.85
CA SER A 103 -16.28 3.84 1.58
C SER A 103 -15.41 5.09 1.50
N ASP A 104 -14.50 5.25 2.46
CA ASP A 104 -13.57 6.38 2.50
C ASP A 104 -12.54 6.29 1.35
N THR A 105 -12.08 5.08 1.00
CA THR A 105 -11.20 4.87 -0.15
C THR A 105 -11.85 5.35 -1.44
N ARG A 106 -13.12 5.01 -1.66
CA ARG A 106 -13.87 5.44 -2.84
C ARG A 106 -14.10 6.94 -2.89
N SER A 107 -14.37 7.56 -1.76
CA SER A 107 -14.66 9.00 -1.71
C SER A 107 -13.39 9.86 -1.81
N LYS A 108 -12.28 9.40 -1.23
CA LYS A 108 -11.06 10.19 -1.05
C LYS A 108 -9.93 9.84 -2.03
N MET A 109 -9.85 8.58 -2.47
CA MET A 109 -8.74 8.10 -3.30
C MET A 109 -9.13 7.87 -4.75
N ASP A 110 -10.09 6.97 -4.97
CA ASP A 110 -10.53 6.57 -6.30
C ASP A 110 -11.92 5.94 -6.23
N ALA A 111 -12.89 6.50 -6.96
CA ALA A 111 -14.28 6.02 -6.95
C ALA A 111 -14.44 4.56 -7.43
N GLN A 112 -13.46 4.04 -8.17
CA GLN A 112 -13.44 2.67 -8.69
C GLN A 112 -12.76 1.68 -7.74
N ALA A 113 -12.27 2.13 -6.57
CA ALA A 113 -11.63 1.27 -5.61
C ALA A 113 -12.56 0.14 -5.14
N THR A 114 -12.02 -1.06 -5.03
CA THR A 114 -12.71 -2.28 -4.58
C THR A 114 -12.25 -2.78 -3.21
N SER A 115 -11.17 -2.21 -2.68
CA SER A 115 -10.58 -2.58 -1.39
C SER A 115 -10.48 -1.41 -0.41
N GLU A 116 -10.13 -1.71 0.82
CA GLU A 116 -9.56 -0.74 1.76
C GLU A 116 -8.29 -0.12 1.19
N SER A 117 -7.85 1.03 1.73
CA SER A 117 -6.56 1.62 1.39
C SER A 117 -5.66 1.83 2.60
N LEU A 118 -4.37 1.65 2.37
CA LEU A 118 -3.29 1.95 3.30
C LEU A 118 -2.66 3.27 2.89
N LEU A 119 -2.66 4.25 3.80
CA LEU A 119 -1.94 5.50 3.64
C LEU A 119 -0.64 5.45 4.44
N ILE A 120 0.43 5.92 3.83
CA ILE A 120 1.76 5.97 4.43
C ILE A 120 2.28 7.38 4.27
N PHE A 121 2.69 7.97 5.39
CA PHE A 121 3.30 9.29 5.45
C PHE A 121 4.78 9.17 5.75
N LYS A 122 5.61 9.88 4.97
CA LYS A 122 7.06 9.84 5.08
C LYS A 122 7.72 11.11 4.52
N VAL A 123 8.93 11.38 4.96
CA VAL A 123 9.83 12.30 4.27
C VAL A 123 10.54 11.55 3.14
N ASN A 124 10.67 12.18 1.97
CA ASN A 124 11.48 11.63 0.90
C ASN A 124 12.98 11.71 1.30
N PRO A 125 13.67 10.58 1.49
CA PRO A 125 15.07 10.58 1.91
C PRO A 125 16.04 10.97 0.79
N ASP A 126 15.63 10.84 -0.48
CA ASP A 126 16.50 11.01 -1.63
C ASP A 126 16.60 12.48 -2.08
N ILE A 127 15.62 13.31 -1.68
CA ILE A 127 15.55 14.72 -2.02
C ILE A 127 15.86 15.55 -0.78
N VAL A 128 17.05 16.14 -0.74
CA VAL A 128 17.53 16.93 0.39
C VAL A 128 18.06 18.28 -0.11
N PHE A 129 17.56 19.36 0.46
CA PHE A 129 18.09 20.70 0.28
C PHE A 129 18.74 21.18 1.58
N SER A 130 19.98 21.67 1.53
CA SER A 130 20.62 22.25 2.71
C SER A 130 20.14 23.68 2.94
N VAL A 131 19.75 24.00 4.17
CA VAL A 131 19.37 25.36 4.57
C VAL A 131 20.64 26.15 4.89
N THR A 132 20.96 27.13 4.07
CA THR A 132 22.13 27.99 4.23
C THR A 132 21.82 29.26 5.01
N HIS A 133 20.57 29.70 5.04
CA HIS A 133 20.09 30.83 5.82
C HIS A 133 18.60 30.63 6.18
N HIS A 134 18.20 31.05 7.38
CA HIS A 134 16.83 31.11 7.84
C HIS A 134 16.55 32.42 8.56
N ASP A 135 15.80 33.30 7.92
CA ASP A 135 15.27 34.51 8.54
C ASP A 135 13.91 34.19 9.18
N THR A 136 13.92 34.10 10.51
CA THR A 136 12.71 33.77 11.29
C THR A 136 11.71 34.92 11.38
N SER A 137 12.12 36.16 11.05
CA SER A 137 11.24 37.35 11.07
C SER A 137 10.33 37.40 9.83
N THR A 138 10.86 36.96 8.70
CA THR A 138 10.16 36.89 7.42
C THR A 138 9.70 35.48 7.05
N SER A 139 10.03 34.49 7.88
CA SER A 139 9.77 33.05 7.63
C SER A 139 10.34 32.59 6.28
N THR A 140 11.59 33.04 6.00
CA THR A 140 12.27 32.82 4.72
C THR A 140 13.47 31.90 4.90
N LEU A 141 13.55 30.86 4.05
CA LEU A 141 14.66 29.93 3.95
C LEU A 141 15.42 30.17 2.65
N THR A 142 16.75 30.22 2.73
CA THR A 142 17.64 30.15 1.56
C THR A 142 18.27 28.78 1.52
N LEU A 143 18.18 28.10 0.37
CA LEU A 143 18.69 26.76 0.16
C LEU A 143 19.99 26.77 -0.62
N ASP A 144 20.75 25.68 -0.56
CA ASP A 144 22.02 25.49 -1.25
C ASP A 144 21.88 25.47 -2.79
N ARG A 145 20.69 25.19 -3.29
CA ARG A 145 20.38 25.15 -4.72
C ARG A 145 18.93 25.46 -5.02
N ASN A 146 18.65 25.67 -6.30
CA ASN A 146 17.31 25.93 -6.80
C ASN A 146 16.41 24.71 -6.62
N ILE A 147 15.19 24.89 -6.17
CA ILE A 147 14.19 23.81 -6.01
C ILE A 147 13.74 23.28 -7.38
N GLY A 148 13.72 24.11 -8.41
CA GLY A 148 13.24 23.73 -9.74
C GLY A 148 11.77 23.29 -9.73
N SER A 149 11.48 22.18 -10.40
CA SER A 149 10.14 21.55 -10.43
C SER A 149 9.92 20.50 -9.34
N THR A 150 10.88 20.34 -8.42
CA THR A 150 10.82 19.27 -7.39
C THR A 150 9.71 19.53 -6.37
N LEU A 151 9.49 20.79 -6.02
CA LEU A 151 8.44 21.23 -5.10
C LEU A 151 7.68 22.41 -5.69
N SER A 152 6.40 22.51 -5.38
CA SER A 152 5.53 23.63 -5.76
C SER A 152 5.00 24.35 -4.53
N VAL A 153 4.47 25.53 -4.73
CA VAL A 153 3.75 26.26 -3.68
C VAL A 153 2.59 25.42 -3.17
N GLY A 154 2.42 25.37 -1.87
CA GLY A 154 1.42 24.53 -1.19
C GLY A 154 1.85 23.09 -0.95
N HIS A 155 3.02 22.63 -1.42
CA HIS A 155 3.54 21.33 -1.03
C HIS A 155 4.02 21.33 0.41
N ALA A 156 3.81 20.21 1.10
CA ALA A 156 4.32 19.98 2.43
C ALA A 156 5.79 19.56 2.41
N ALA A 157 6.57 20.04 3.38
CA ALA A 157 7.97 19.70 3.55
C ALA A 157 8.31 19.58 5.04
N ALA A 158 9.30 18.76 5.36
CA ALA A 158 9.93 18.74 6.68
C ALA A 158 11.19 19.59 6.63
N ILE A 159 11.32 20.49 7.59
CA ILE A 159 12.57 21.21 7.85
C ILE A 159 13.17 20.70 9.15
N THR A 160 14.43 20.28 9.11
CA THR A 160 15.13 19.68 10.24
C THR A 160 16.39 20.45 10.55
N ARG A 161 16.69 20.64 11.83
CA ARG A 161 18.00 21.12 12.25
C ARG A 161 19.04 20.04 12.02
N GLN A 162 20.27 20.43 11.73
CA GLN A 162 21.38 19.50 11.50
C GLN A 162 21.67 18.61 12.73
N ASP A 163 21.45 19.14 13.93
CA ASP A 163 21.64 18.44 15.21
C ASP A 163 20.41 17.59 15.61
N CYS A 164 19.39 17.55 14.77
CA CYS A 164 18.11 16.86 15.04
C CYS A 164 17.41 17.30 16.34
N SER A 165 17.71 18.47 16.88
CA SER A 165 17.03 18.98 18.08
C SER A 165 15.59 19.41 17.81
N GLN A 166 15.25 19.71 16.56
CA GLN A 166 13.93 20.16 16.15
C GLN A 166 13.64 19.74 14.70
N VAL A 167 12.43 19.28 14.46
CA VAL A 167 11.79 19.13 13.14
C VAL A 167 10.57 20.03 13.09
N ALA A 168 10.30 20.64 11.95
CA ALA A 168 9.01 21.28 11.70
C ALA A 168 8.45 20.82 10.36
N LEU A 169 7.14 20.54 10.33
CA LEU A 169 6.37 20.24 9.13
C LEU A 169 5.72 21.52 8.68
N ILE A 170 6.02 21.95 7.46
CA ILE A 170 5.64 23.24 6.89
C ILE A 170 5.07 23.09 5.48
N ALA A 171 4.21 24.01 5.09
CA ALA A 171 3.82 24.21 3.70
C ALA A 171 4.69 25.32 3.07
N LEU A 172 5.11 25.15 1.83
CA LEU A 172 5.82 26.17 1.08
C LEU A 172 4.85 27.22 0.59
N SER A 173 4.88 28.42 1.16
CA SER A 173 3.95 29.50 0.82
C SER A 173 4.38 30.31 -0.42
N SER A 174 5.69 30.36 -0.71
CA SER A 174 6.22 30.88 -1.98
C SER A 174 7.57 30.24 -2.31
N ILE A 175 7.92 30.22 -3.59
CA ILE A 175 9.18 29.68 -4.12
C ILE A 175 9.73 30.64 -5.14
N SER A 176 10.98 31.08 -4.95
CA SER A 176 11.73 31.92 -5.89
C SER A 176 13.17 31.48 -5.97
N GLY A 177 13.48 30.65 -6.97
CA GLY A 177 14.81 30.08 -7.13
C GLY A 177 15.21 29.17 -5.96
N SER A 178 16.25 29.53 -5.21
CA SER A 178 16.70 28.86 -3.99
C SER A 178 16.07 29.41 -2.71
N THR A 179 15.17 30.39 -2.82
CA THR A 179 14.50 31.01 -1.67
C THR A 179 13.08 30.49 -1.57
N VAL A 180 12.68 30.05 -0.37
CA VAL A 180 11.31 29.60 -0.07
C VAL A 180 10.81 30.26 1.19
N THR A 181 9.50 30.44 1.29
CA THR A 181 8.86 30.97 2.50
C THR A 181 7.88 29.95 3.09
N HIS A 182 7.64 30.05 4.41
CA HIS A 182 6.68 29.24 5.14
C HIS A 182 5.71 30.10 5.97
N THR A 183 5.24 31.19 5.36
CA THR A 183 4.28 32.11 6.01
C THR A 183 2.89 31.49 6.10
N THR A 184 2.04 32.05 6.96
CA THR A 184 0.60 31.67 7.05
C THR A 184 -0.22 32.05 5.82
N SER A 185 0.32 32.94 4.97
CA SER A 185 -0.26 33.26 3.67
C SER A 185 0.29 32.30 2.62
N GLY A 186 -0.56 31.59 1.94
CA GLY A 186 -0.17 30.65 0.88
C GLY A 186 -1.39 29.95 0.33
N GLY A 187 -1.29 29.49 -0.91
CA GLY A 187 -2.32 28.70 -1.60
C GLY A 187 -1.76 27.33 -1.95
N GLY A 188 -2.63 26.40 -2.34
CA GLY A 188 -2.30 25.06 -2.72
C GLY A 188 -2.90 24.04 -1.74
N ASP A 189 -2.33 22.84 -1.68
CA ASP A 189 -2.90 21.73 -0.91
C ASP A 189 -2.78 21.97 0.61
N PHE A 190 -1.71 22.66 1.02
CA PHE A 190 -1.43 22.99 2.41
C PHE A 190 -1.13 24.50 2.58
N SER A 191 -1.42 24.98 3.78
CA SER A 191 -0.95 26.26 4.33
C SER A 191 -0.36 26.06 5.72
N ASN A 192 0.19 27.12 6.29
CA ASN A 192 0.71 27.10 7.65
C ASN A 192 -0.22 27.85 8.60
N CYS A 193 -0.44 27.31 9.80
CA CYS A 193 -1.21 28.03 10.83
C CYS A 193 -0.40 29.07 11.57
N VAL A 194 0.92 28.92 11.58
CA VAL A 194 1.88 29.75 12.32
C VAL A 194 3.15 29.97 11.52
N ASN A 195 3.86 31.08 11.82
CA ASN A 195 5.18 31.38 11.25
C ASN A 195 6.33 30.92 12.16
N GLN A 196 6.07 30.74 13.44
CA GLN A 196 7.06 30.31 14.42
C GLN A 196 7.09 28.78 14.49
N LEU A 197 8.29 28.19 14.66
CA LEU A 197 8.50 26.76 14.50
C LEU A 197 9.21 26.07 15.68
N LYS A 198 9.30 26.73 16.85
CA LYS A 198 9.99 26.17 18.01
C LYS A 198 9.06 25.32 18.87
N GLY A 199 9.54 24.17 19.31
CA GLY A 199 8.86 23.30 20.25
C GLY A 199 7.95 22.26 19.58
N SER A 200 7.33 21.41 20.40
CA SER A 200 6.31 20.46 19.94
C SER A 200 4.97 21.14 19.95
N PHE A 201 4.37 21.25 18.78
CA PHE A 201 3.03 21.84 18.58
C PHE A 201 2.35 21.24 17.36
N ARG A 202 1.03 21.38 17.30
CA ARG A 202 0.20 20.85 16.20
C ARG A 202 -0.96 21.79 15.94
N CYS A 203 -1.08 22.29 14.72
CA CYS A 203 -2.14 23.24 14.36
C CYS A 203 -3.55 22.70 14.59
N TYR A 204 -3.77 21.42 14.38
CA TYR A 204 -5.10 20.80 14.45
C TYR A 204 -5.64 20.66 15.90
N ASP A 205 -4.79 20.58 16.92
CA ASP A 205 -5.22 20.49 18.31
C ASP A 205 -5.20 21.86 19.03
N GLY A 206 -4.83 22.92 18.30
CA GLY A 206 -4.77 24.28 18.81
C GLY A 206 -3.52 24.57 19.62
N SER A 207 -2.55 23.66 19.73
CA SER A 207 -1.30 23.94 20.40
C SER A 207 -0.43 24.90 19.58
N THR A 208 0.38 25.71 20.26
CA THR A 208 1.13 26.79 19.63
C THR A 208 2.64 26.62 19.88
N PRO A 209 3.47 27.12 18.95
CA PRO A 209 4.92 27.10 19.13
C PRO A 209 5.34 27.94 20.36
N THR A 210 6.47 27.55 20.95
CA THR A 210 7.04 28.27 22.10
C THR A 210 7.91 29.46 21.71
N GLY A 211 8.03 29.75 20.40
CA GLY A 211 8.77 30.87 19.85
C GLY A 211 9.34 30.61 18.47
N ALA A 212 10.23 31.49 18.02
CA ALA A 212 10.98 31.34 16.78
C ALA A 212 12.25 30.53 17.01
N LEU A 213 12.64 29.73 16.01
CA LEU A 213 13.88 28.97 15.99
C LEU A 213 14.44 28.94 14.57
N SER A 214 15.74 29.19 14.44
CA SER A 214 16.43 29.06 13.15
C SER A 214 16.77 27.61 12.85
N PHE A 215 16.52 27.20 11.62
CA PHE A 215 16.89 25.89 11.06
C PHE A 215 18.19 25.96 10.23
N ASN A 216 19.00 26.96 10.43
CA ASN A 216 20.34 27.07 9.85
C ASN A 216 21.39 26.78 10.94
N PRO A 217 22.25 25.74 10.73
CA PRO A 217 22.29 24.78 9.65
C PRO A 217 21.18 23.72 9.78
N GLY A 218 20.66 23.28 8.63
CA GLY A 218 19.61 22.27 8.60
C GLY A 218 19.28 21.80 7.19
N TYR A 219 18.20 21.05 7.07
CA TYR A 219 17.78 20.42 5.82
C TYR A 219 16.29 20.60 5.58
N LEU A 220 15.92 20.88 4.34
CA LEU A 220 14.53 20.83 3.85
C LEU A 220 14.36 19.58 2.99
N LYS A 221 13.30 18.80 3.27
CA LYS A 221 12.98 17.57 2.57
C LYS A 221 11.50 17.54 2.23
N PRO A 222 11.10 17.08 1.01
CA PRO A 222 9.70 16.91 0.69
C PRO A 222 9.01 15.92 1.62
N LEU A 223 7.76 16.21 1.96
CA LEU A 223 6.86 15.25 2.57
C LEU A 223 6.06 14.56 1.46
N GLU A 224 5.96 13.26 1.58
CA GLU A 224 5.21 12.41 0.68
C GLU A 224 4.15 11.65 1.45
N SER A 225 2.97 11.56 0.88
CA SER A 225 1.96 10.59 1.30
C SER A 225 1.67 9.67 0.14
N VAL A 226 1.65 8.38 0.43
CA VAL A 226 1.45 7.32 -0.55
C VAL A 226 0.27 6.47 -0.10
N SER A 227 -0.63 6.14 -1.02
CA SER A 227 -1.72 5.22 -0.75
C SER A 227 -1.63 3.98 -1.62
N TYR A 228 -2.04 2.84 -1.06
CA TYR A 228 -2.21 1.57 -1.75
C TYR A 228 -3.66 1.12 -1.69
N PHE A 229 -4.25 0.77 -2.82
CA PHE A 229 -5.61 0.26 -2.93
C PHE A 229 -5.76 -0.60 -4.19
N VAL A 230 -6.83 -1.40 -4.27
CA VAL A 230 -7.15 -2.22 -5.43
C VAL A 230 -8.29 -1.59 -6.21
N LYS A 231 -8.17 -1.61 -7.54
CA LYS A 231 -9.27 -1.33 -8.47
C LYS A 231 -9.12 -2.16 -9.74
N PRO A 232 -10.17 -2.32 -10.55
CA PRO A 232 -10.07 -2.95 -11.86
C PRO A 232 -9.19 -2.14 -12.82
N ASP A 233 -8.30 -2.81 -13.55
CA ASP A 233 -7.59 -2.28 -14.70
C ASP A 233 -7.65 -3.30 -15.83
N ASN A 234 -8.12 -2.89 -17.02
CA ASN A 234 -8.29 -3.76 -18.19
C ASN A 234 -8.99 -5.12 -17.90
N GLY A 235 -9.94 -5.12 -16.94
CA GLY A 235 -10.69 -6.32 -16.53
C GLY A 235 -9.99 -7.21 -15.49
N LEU A 236 -8.77 -6.88 -15.10
CA LEU A 236 -8.03 -7.55 -14.02
C LEU A 236 -8.10 -6.73 -12.72
N PRO A 237 -8.19 -7.37 -11.55
CA PRO A 237 -8.02 -6.68 -10.28
C PRO A 237 -6.55 -6.34 -10.08
N THR A 238 -6.24 -5.07 -9.90
CA THR A 238 -4.88 -4.53 -9.92
C THR A 238 -4.61 -3.71 -8.67
N LEU A 239 -3.44 -3.91 -8.07
CA LEU A 239 -2.93 -3.08 -6.99
C LEU A 239 -2.39 -1.77 -7.56
N PHE A 240 -2.88 -0.66 -7.04
CA PHE A 240 -2.42 0.68 -7.37
C PHE A 240 -1.67 1.33 -6.21
N ARG A 241 -0.69 2.16 -6.57
CA ARG A 241 0.00 3.10 -5.69
C ARG A 241 -0.29 4.53 -6.16
N LYS A 242 -0.77 5.38 -5.26
CA LYS A 242 -1.06 6.78 -5.56
C LYS A 242 -0.27 7.68 -4.61
N GLU A 243 0.40 8.67 -5.17
CA GLU A 243 1.09 9.71 -4.41
C GLU A 243 0.19 10.93 -4.24
N ALA A 244 0.34 11.62 -3.12
CA ALA A 244 -0.33 12.89 -2.89
C ALA A 244 0.04 13.93 -3.94
N GLY A 245 -0.94 14.72 -4.36
CA GLY A 245 -0.74 15.72 -5.41
C GLY A 245 -0.64 15.14 -6.83
N ASN A 246 -0.53 13.81 -7.00
CA ASN A 246 -0.57 13.17 -8.30
C ASN A 246 -2.01 12.71 -8.63
N PRO A 247 -2.64 13.23 -9.68
CA PRO A 247 -3.99 12.83 -10.05
C PRO A 247 -4.07 11.37 -10.53
N THR A 248 -2.95 10.80 -11.00
CA THR A 248 -2.89 9.47 -11.60
C THR A 248 -2.28 8.47 -10.62
N ALA A 249 -3.00 7.38 -10.35
CA ALA A 249 -2.46 6.24 -9.62
C ALA A 249 -1.64 5.34 -10.55
N LEU A 250 -0.52 4.83 -10.06
CA LEU A 250 0.37 3.90 -10.76
C LEU A 250 -0.08 2.47 -10.50
N ALA A 251 -0.34 1.69 -11.56
CA ALA A 251 -0.55 0.26 -11.46
C ALA A 251 0.76 -0.43 -11.06
N ILE A 252 0.73 -1.24 -10.01
CA ILE A 252 1.90 -1.94 -9.48
C ILE A 252 1.92 -3.39 -9.96
N VAL A 253 0.82 -4.11 -9.77
CA VAL A 253 0.72 -5.53 -10.16
C VAL A 253 -0.74 -5.97 -10.28
N ASP A 254 -1.01 -6.79 -11.29
CA ASP A 254 -2.30 -7.42 -11.51
C ASP A 254 -2.49 -8.66 -10.64
N GLY A 255 -3.74 -9.12 -10.53
CA GLY A 255 -4.08 -10.33 -9.80
C GLY A 255 -4.24 -10.16 -8.29
N ILE A 256 -4.22 -8.93 -7.76
CA ILE A 256 -4.60 -8.64 -6.37
C ILE A 256 -6.07 -8.22 -6.35
N GLU A 257 -6.93 -9.08 -5.81
CA GLU A 257 -8.40 -8.89 -5.83
C GLU A 257 -8.91 -8.05 -4.65
N ASP A 258 -8.33 -8.25 -3.46
CA ASP A 258 -8.70 -7.47 -2.27
C ASP A 258 -7.51 -7.33 -1.32
N ILE A 259 -7.56 -6.30 -0.47
CA ILE A 259 -6.62 -6.04 0.62
C ILE A 259 -7.42 -5.76 1.89
N ARG A 260 -7.06 -6.44 3.00
CA ARG A 260 -7.51 -6.12 4.35
C ARG A 260 -6.31 -5.77 5.21
N ILE A 261 -6.48 -4.76 6.04
CA ILE A 261 -5.38 -4.20 6.80
C ILE A 261 -5.78 -4.15 8.28
N HIS A 262 -4.98 -4.82 9.11
CA HIS A 262 -5.12 -4.81 10.56
C HIS A 262 -3.92 -4.09 11.18
N TYR A 263 -4.20 -3.25 12.15
CA TYR A 263 -3.22 -2.45 12.88
C TYR A 263 -2.98 -3.09 14.23
N GLY A 264 -1.74 -3.45 14.47
CA GLY A 264 -1.30 -4.01 15.73
C GLY A 264 -1.03 -2.90 16.73
N LEU A 265 -1.85 -2.82 17.76
CA LEU A 265 -1.76 -1.83 18.82
C LEU A 265 -0.98 -2.38 20.00
N ASP A 266 -0.12 -1.54 20.54
CA ASP A 266 0.60 -1.71 21.79
C ASP A 266 -0.19 -0.94 22.87
N THR A 267 -0.99 -1.65 23.66
CA THR A 267 -1.87 -1.03 24.64
C THR A 267 -1.27 -0.97 26.06
N ASP A 268 -0.14 -1.65 26.28
CA ASP A 268 0.59 -1.69 27.55
C ASP A 268 2.00 -1.06 27.48
N ASN A 269 2.36 -0.50 26.30
CA ASN A 269 3.61 0.22 26.04
C ASN A 269 4.87 -0.65 26.21
N ASP A 270 4.80 -1.96 25.91
CA ASP A 270 5.94 -2.86 25.92
C ASP A 270 6.70 -2.92 24.58
N GLY A 271 6.19 -2.23 23.56
CA GLY A 271 6.75 -2.18 22.19
C GLY A 271 6.22 -3.27 21.28
N VAL A 272 5.35 -4.17 21.75
CA VAL A 272 4.80 -5.29 21.00
C VAL A 272 3.29 -5.12 20.84
N ALA A 273 2.78 -5.43 19.63
CA ALA A 273 1.35 -5.38 19.39
C ALA A 273 0.64 -6.51 20.14
N ASN A 274 -0.25 -6.17 21.05
CA ASN A 274 -1.06 -7.14 21.81
C ASN A 274 -2.52 -7.21 21.32
N ARG A 275 -2.94 -6.31 20.42
CA ARG A 275 -4.26 -6.31 19.79
C ARG A 275 -4.18 -5.93 18.32
N TYR A 276 -4.92 -6.63 17.45
CA TYR A 276 -5.06 -6.28 16.03
C TYR A 276 -6.49 -5.84 15.74
N ILE A 277 -6.65 -4.69 15.09
CA ILE A 277 -7.96 -4.15 14.69
C ILE A 277 -7.89 -3.59 13.27
N SER A 278 -9.02 -3.58 12.54
CA SER A 278 -9.11 -2.95 11.22
C SER A 278 -9.42 -1.46 11.34
N ALA A 279 -9.05 -0.66 10.35
CA ALA A 279 -9.38 0.77 10.31
C ALA A 279 -10.90 1.03 10.21
N GLY A 280 -11.66 0.06 9.72
CA GLY A 280 -13.12 0.12 9.65
C GLY A 280 -13.83 -0.23 10.95
N ASP A 281 -13.12 -0.67 11.98
CA ASP A 281 -13.69 -0.96 13.28
C ASP A 281 -14.13 0.34 13.96
N ARG A 282 -15.39 0.42 14.36
CA ARG A 282 -15.96 1.60 15.03
C ARG A 282 -15.30 1.92 16.38
N SER A 283 -14.62 0.95 16.97
CA SER A 283 -13.84 1.15 18.21
C SER A 283 -12.47 1.79 17.95
N PHE A 284 -12.01 1.86 16.69
CA PHE A 284 -10.74 2.45 16.33
C PHE A 284 -10.83 3.97 16.33
N ARG A 285 -10.02 4.62 17.14
CA ARG A 285 -10.03 6.08 17.34
C ARG A 285 -8.70 6.67 16.87
N HIS A 286 -8.67 7.99 16.72
CA HIS A 286 -7.46 8.73 16.37
C HIS A 286 -6.27 8.42 17.29
N ALA A 287 -6.50 8.34 18.60
CA ALA A 287 -5.47 7.99 19.58
C ALA A 287 -4.87 6.58 19.37
N ASP A 288 -5.64 5.65 18.79
CA ASP A 288 -5.18 4.28 18.57
C ASP A 288 -4.08 4.21 17.48
N TRP A 289 -4.07 5.17 16.53
CA TRP A 289 -3.02 5.28 15.54
C TRP A 289 -1.64 5.53 16.14
N LEU A 290 -1.59 6.27 17.26
CA LEU A 290 -0.33 6.55 17.97
C LEU A 290 0.24 5.30 18.65
N GLN A 291 -0.63 4.33 18.97
CA GLN A 291 -0.25 3.04 19.58
C GLN A 291 0.06 1.97 18.54
N ALA A 292 -0.13 2.24 17.25
CA ALA A 292 0.15 1.26 16.20
C ALA A 292 1.65 0.95 16.12
N THR A 293 2.03 -0.31 16.41
CA THR A 293 3.42 -0.81 16.36
C THR A 293 3.70 -1.65 15.14
N SER A 294 2.65 -2.21 14.55
CA SER A 294 2.77 -3.08 13.38
C SER A 294 1.51 -3.00 12.53
N ILE A 295 1.64 -3.42 11.28
CA ILE A 295 0.50 -3.69 10.39
C ILE A 295 0.54 -5.13 9.94
N ARG A 296 -0.64 -5.73 9.82
CA ARG A 296 -0.85 -7.03 9.20
C ARG A 296 -1.71 -6.85 7.97
N ILE A 297 -1.21 -7.30 6.84
CA ILE A 297 -1.89 -7.17 5.56
C ILE A 297 -2.29 -8.56 5.09
N HIS A 298 -3.56 -8.70 4.74
CA HIS A 298 -4.16 -9.84 4.08
C HIS A 298 -4.34 -9.48 2.61
N LEU A 299 -3.62 -10.12 1.73
CA LEU A 299 -3.72 -9.94 0.28
C LEU A 299 -4.49 -11.12 -0.30
N LEU A 300 -5.61 -10.87 -0.95
CA LEU A 300 -6.33 -11.86 -1.74
C LEU A 300 -5.83 -11.81 -3.18
N THR A 301 -5.17 -12.86 -3.62
CA THR A 301 -4.80 -13.01 -5.03
C THR A 301 -5.85 -13.83 -5.78
N ARG A 302 -5.99 -13.53 -7.08
CA ARG A 302 -6.90 -14.24 -7.98
C ARG A 302 -6.17 -14.61 -9.26
N SER A 303 -6.45 -15.81 -9.80
CA SER A 303 -5.94 -16.19 -11.13
C SER A 303 -6.49 -15.26 -12.21
N GLU A 304 -5.71 -15.03 -13.27
CA GLU A 304 -6.13 -14.18 -14.40
C GLU A 304 -7.28 -14.81 -15.19
N THR A 305 -7.30 -16.14 -15.26
CA THR A 305 -8.30 -16.89 -15.99
C THR A 305 -9.03 -17.87 -15.08
N GLU A 306 -10.24 -18.23 -15.47
CA GLU A 306 -11.01 -19.28 -14.82
C GLU A 306 -10.37 -20.65 -15.08
N ILE A 307 -9.88 -21.30 -14.03
CA ILE A 307 -9.18 -22.59 -14.11
C ILE A 307 -9.82 -23.69 -13.26
N LEU A 308 -10.68 -23.31 -12.32
CA LEU A 308 -11.38 -24.30 -11.51
C LEU A 308 -12.47 -25.01 -12.31
N PRO A 309 -12.79 -26.28 -12.00
CA PRO A 309 -13.89 -26.99 -12.64
C PRO A 309 -15.21 -26.23 -12.48
N ALA A 310 -16.20 -26.51 -13.32
CA ALA A 310 -17.53 -25.98 -13.11
C ALA A 310 -18.06 -26.37 -11.71
N PRO A 311 -18.85 -25.51 -11.05
CA PRO A 311 -19.51 -25.86 -9.80
C PRO A 311 -20.34 -27.14 -9.96
N ALA A 312 -20.38 -27.96 -8.92
CA ALA A 312 -21.24 -29.13 -8.93
C ALA A 312 -22.72 -28.70 -9.00
N PRO A 313 -23.60 -29.49 -9.69
CA PRO A 313 -25.02 -29.17 -9.73
C PRO A 313 -25.63 -29.12 -8.32
N SER A 314 -26.63 -28.22 -8.13
CA SER A 314 -27.42 -28.19 -6.88
C SER A 314 -28.02 -29.59 -6.61
N PRO A 315 -28.02 -30.09 -5.36
CA PRO A 315 -27.87 -29.37 -4.07
C PRO A 315 -26.45 -29.35 -3.45
N ALA A 316 -25.40 -29.43 -4.22
CA ALA A 316 -24.05 -29.39 -3.67
C ALA A 316 -23.76 -28.03 -2.97
N PRO A 317 -22.99 -28.03 -1.88
CA PRO A 317 -22.60 -26.80 -1.20
C PRO A 317 -21.77 -25.90 -2.13
N PRO A 318 -21.91 -24.56 -2.01
CA PRO A 318 -21.11 -23.62 -2.79
C PRO A 318 -19.62 -23.80 -2.47
N ARG A 319 -18.78 -23.61 -3.48
CA ARG A 319 -17.33 -23.52 -3.26
C ARG A 319 -17.03 -22.29 -2.40
N THR A 320 -16.06 -22.40 -1.50
CA THR A 320 -15.64 -21.29 -0.64
C THR A 320 -14.13 -21.13 -0.69
N TYR A 321 -13.65 -19.93 -0.37
CA TYR A 321 -12.26 -19.64 -0.06
C TYR A 321 -12.19 -18.92 1.29
N LEU A 322 -11.03 -19.00 1.96
CA LEU A 322 -10.78 -18.28 3.21
C LEU A 322 -10.14 -16.93 2.88
N PHE A 323 -10.66 -15.85 3.48
CA PHE A 323 -10.05 -14.53 3.41
C PHE A 323 -10.31 -13.76 4.71
N ASP A 324 -9.24 -13.28 5.33
CA ASP A 324 -9.26 -12.58 6.61
C ASP A 324 -10.03 -13.36 7.71
N GLY A 325 -9.79 -14.67 7.77
CA GLY A 325 -10.47 -15.55 8.73
C GLY A 325 -11.93 -15.88 8.41
N VAL A 326 -12.50 -15.35 7.32
CA VAL A 326 -13.88 -15.55 6.93
C VAL A 326 -13.99 -16.49 5.72
N GLN A 327 -14.92 -17.45 5.78
CA GLN A 327 -15.28 -18.29 4.64
C GLN A 327 -16.19 -17.49 3.68
N VAL A 328 -15.70 -17.24 2.47
CA VAL A 328 -16.43 -16.50 1.44
C VAL A 328 -16.94 -17.46 0.38
N ALA A 329 -18.24 -17.40 0.06
CA ALA A 329 -18.84 -18.21 -1.00
C ALA A 329 -18.36 -17.73 -2.38
N GLN A 330 -18.10 -18.71 -3.27
CA GLN A 330 -17.57 -18.47 -4.61
C GLN A 330 -18.51 -19.06 -5.67
N SER A 331 -18.95 -18.22 -6.60
CA SER A 331 -19.79 -18.64 -7.73
C SER A 331 -19.04 -18.75 -9.06
N ASP A 332 -17.88 -18.12 -9.15
CA ASP A 332 -17.01 -18.16 -10.34
C ASP A 332 -16.00 -19.31 -10.28
N ARG A 333 -15.12 -19.37 -11.28
CA ARG A 333 -14.13 -20.43 -11.45
C ARG A 333 -12.69 -19.94 -11.32
N PHE A 334 -12.50 -18.75 -10.78
CA PHE A 334 -11.16 -18.23 -10.50
C PHE A 334 -10.56 -18.95 -9.29
N LEU A 335 -9.26 -19.21 -9.34
CA LEU A 335 -8.53 -19.65 -8.17
C LEU A 335 -8.20 -18.44 -7.30
N ARG A 336 -8.43 -18.55 -5.99
CA ARG A 336 -8.08 -17.53 -5.01
C ARG A 336 -7.15 -18.09 -3.94
N LYS A 337 -6.22 -17.25 -3.50
CA LYS A 337 -5.31 -17.59 -2.41
C LYS A 337 -4.98 -16.35 -1.60
N GLU A 338 -5.07 -16.49 -0.28
CA GLU A 338 -4.67 -15.47 0.67
C GLU A 338 -3.17 -15.56 0.96
N TYR A 339 -2.54 -14.38 1.05
CA TYR A 339 -1.18 -14.19 1.57
C TYR A 339 -1.23 -13.19 2.71
N VAL A 340 -0.70 -13.58 3.86
CA VAL A 340 -0.69 -12.76 5.07
C VAL A 340 0.74 -12.37 5.42
N MET A 341 0.94 -11.09 5.73
CA MET A 341 2.23 -10.60 6.19
C MET A 341 2.07 -9.59 7.32
N THR A 342 3.02 -9.57 8.23
CA THR A 342 3.09 -8.59 9.33
C THR A 342 4.38 -7.79 9.23
N MET A 343 4.28 -6.48 9.36
CA MET A 343 5.41 -5.55 9.29
C MET A 343 5.42 -4.65 10.52
N ALA A 344 6.58 -4.49 11.14
CA ALA A 344 6.76 -3.57 12.25
C ALA A 344 6.96 -2.13 11.75
N LEU A 345 6.37 -1.17 12.47
CA LEU A 345 6.56 0.26 12.27
C LEU A 345 7.77 0.72 13.08
N ARG A 346 8.78 1.27 12.41
CA ARG A 346 10.06 1.64 13.04
C ARG A 346 10.09 3.08 13.56
N ASN A 347 9.42 4.00 12.86
CA ASN A 347 9.48 5.43 13.13
C ASN A 347 8.12 5.91 13.67
N ARG A 348 7.79 5.50 14.90
CA ARG A 348 6.60 6.00 15.60
C ARG A 348 6.97 7.29 16.32
N GLY A 349 6.09 8.30 16.27
CA GLY A 349 6.16 9.41 17.22
C GLY A 349 6.02 8.86 18.65
N GLU A 350 6.72 9.41 19.61
CA GLU A 350 6.43 9.11 21.01
C GLU A 350 5.02 9.60 21.35
N SER A 351 4.29 8.73 22.07
CA SER A 351 2.99 9.04 22.67
C SER A 351 3.15 9.97 23.86
#